data_9e9e168a77297bf5d81cb325a33f6b89
#
_entry.id   9e9e168a77297bf5d81cb325a33f6b89
#
_cell.length_a   1.000
_cell.length_b   1.000
_cell.length_c   1.000
_cell.angle_alpha   90.00
_cell.angle_beta   90.00
_cell.angle_gamma   90.00
#
_symmetry.space_group_name_H-M   'P 1'
#
loop_
_entity.id
_entity.type
_entity.pdbx_description
1 polymer ?
#
loop_
_entity_poly.entity_id
_entity_poly.type
_entity_poly.pdbx_seq_one_letter_code
_entity_poly.pdbx_strand_id
1 'polypeptide(L)'
;MLQSPKMHLALMGLVSLSMSDSLAAEQRVEFGVVASANSSFYEDVGQDYYLLPLLLADYDRFYLQGINAGYRFFQGETQNLAVEVRRTFDGYESGDSDALEGMKDRDQAWEAGLVYEVNLLGGQAKAKLMHDISNTHDGFTGRVEYERSLLNGKTYMVNWYGGSEFWSRKKTNYYFGVTPEESTSSRPVYTADESYSLFAGVNAVKRLNDRYSLIASADYQWMTDEIDDSPLTTRQDQWTLYTGIFYQF
;
A
#
# COMPACT_ATOMS: atom_id res chain seq x y z
N MET A 1 -18.14 24.01 -12.27
CA MET A 1 -16.75 23.85 -11.86
C MET A 1 -16.52 22.35 -11.71
N LEU A 2 -15.71 21.74 -12.54
CA LEU A 2 -15.32 20.34 -12.41
C LEU A 2 -14.38 20.26 -11.21
N GLN A 3 -14.88 19.77 -10.09
CA GLN A 3 -14.02 19.35 -8.98
C GLN A 3 -13.16 18.18 -9.47
N SER A 4 -11.87 18.36 -9.41
CA SER A 4 -10.90 17.29 -9.64
C SER A 4 -11.07 16.29 -8.49
N PRO A 5 -11.42 15.03 -8.74
CA PRO A 5 -11.46 14.05 -7.67
C PRO A 5 -10.02 13.90 -7.13
N LYS A 6 -9.81 14.23 -5.87
CA LYS A 6 -8.57 13.86 -5.21
C LYS A 6 -8.52 12.34 -5.07
N MET A 7 -7.41 11.79 -5.39
CA MET A 7 -7.17 10.36 -5.55
C MET A 7 -7.07 9.70 -4.18
N HIS A 8 -8.13 9.02 -3.72
CA HIS A 8 -8.07 8.10 -2.59
C HIS A 8 -7.59 6.74 -3.12
N LEU A 9 -6.31 6.53 -3.13
CA LEU A 9 -5.75 5.28 -3.62
C LEU A 9 -5.16 4.50 -2.46
N ALA A 10 -5.89 3.53 -1.95
CA ALA A 10 -5.27 2.47 -1.18
C ALA A 10 -4.40 1.61 -2.12
N LEU A 11 -3.25 2.12 -2.53
CA LEU A 11 -2.20 1.34 -3.17
C LEU A 11 -1.47 0.55 -2.08
N MET A 12 -2.22 -0.29 -1.37
CA MET A 12 -1.64 -1.28 -0.50
C MET A 12 -0.90 -2.29 -1.38
N GLY A 13 0.40 -2.30 -1.21
CA GLY A 13 1.24 -3.32 -1.82
C GLY A 13 1.30 -3.24 -3.34
N LEU A 14 1.97 -2.23 -3.89
CA LEU A 14 2.77 -2.52 -5.07
C LEU A 14 3.73 -3.62 -4.62
N VAL A 15 3.25 -4.85 -4.80
CA VAL A 15 4.02 -6.06 -4.58
C VAL A 15 5.35 -5.84 -5.24
N SER A 16 6.40 -6.04 -4.50
CA SER A 16 7.73 -6.23 -5.07
C SER A 16 7.59 -7.32 -6.12
N LEU A 17 7.45 -6.94 -7.38
CA LEU A 17 7.53 -7.83 -8.53
C LEU A 17 8.97 -8.32 -8.62
N SER A 18 9.48 -8.92 -7.54
CA SER A 18 10.71 -9.65 -7.53
C SER A 18 10.46 -10.93 -8.32
N MET A 19 10.65 -10.85 -9.62
CA MET A 19 10.98 -12.05 -10.38
C MET A 19 12.31 -12.53 -9.83
N SER A 20 12.25 -13.39 -8.81
CA SER A 20 13.41 -13.96 -8.16
C SER A 20 14.08 -14.98 -9.09
N ASP A 21 14.81 -14.48 -10.06
CA ASP A 21 15.90 -15.22 -10.64
C ASP A 21 17.18 -14.46 -10.31
N SER A 22 17.86 -14.97 -9.28
CA SER A 22 19.19 -14.55 -8.79
C SER A 22 19.34 -13.07 -8.39
N LEU A 23 19.91 -12.87 -7.20
CA LEU A 23 20.34 -11.59 -6.59
C LEU A 23 21.45 -10.84 -7.37
N ALA A 24 21.61 -11.10 -8.65
CA ALA A 24 22.41 -10.26 -9.54
C ALA A 24 21.49 -9.18 -10.09
N ALA A 25 21.68 -7.95 -9.66
CA ALA A 25 20.95 -6.77 -10.10
C ALA A 25 21.08 -6.60 -11.63
N GLU A 26 20.21 -7.24 -12.40
CA GLU A 26 19.97 -6.84 -13.77
C GLU A 26 19.28 -5.47 -13.72
N GLN A 27 19.91 -4.47 -14.34
CA GLN A 27 19.32 -3.14 -14.48
C GLN A 27 17.99 -3.28 -15.22
N ARG A 28 16.89 -2.97 -14.54
CA ARG A 28 15.55 -3.14 -15.07
C ARG A 28 14.81 -1.81 -14.98
N VAL A 29 14.27 -1.38 -16.10
CA VAL A 29 13.37 -0.23 -16.15
C VAL A 29 12.12 -0.64 -16.91
N GLU A 30 10.98 -0.46 -16.27
CA GLU A 30 9.68 -0.76 -16.85
C GLU A 30 8.73 0.40 -16.65
N PHE A 31 7.96 0.71 -17.68
CA PHE A 31 6.86 1.65 -17.63
C PHE A 31 5.56 0.91 -17.89
N GLY A 32 4.55 1.18 -17.08
CA GLY A 32 3.25 0.55 -17.20
C GLY A 32 2.08 1.48 -16.96
N VAL A 33 0.91 0.98 -17.30
CA VAL A 33 -0.37 1.58 -16.94
C VAL A 33 -1.16 0.54 -16.17
N VAL A 34 -1.67 0.94 -15.01
CA VAL A 34 -2.39 0.09 -14.07
C VAL A 34 -3.78 0.65 -13.84
N ALA A 35 -4.80 -0.19 -13.99
CA ALA A 35 -6.14 0.06 -13.51
C ALA A 35 -6.29 -0.58 -12.13
N SER A 36 -6.85 0.16 -11.17
CA SER A 36 -7.12 -0.28 -9.81
C SER A 36 -8.58 -0.05 -9.45
N ALA A 37 -9.11 -0.94 -8.61
CA ALA A 37 -10.39 -0.79 -7.94
C ALA A 37 -10.23 -1.19 -6.47
N ASN A 38 -10.79 -0.42 -5.55
CA ASN A 38 -10.73 -0.72 -4.12
C ASN A 38 -12.04 -0.34 -3.41
N SER A 39 -12.33 -1.02 -2.31
CA SER A 39 -13.36 -0.59 -1.36
C SER A 39 -12.79 0.42 -0.37
N SER A 40 -13.64 1.22 0.25
CA SER A 40 -13.28 2.14 1.32
C SER A 40 -13.72 1.58 2.68
N PHE A 41 -13.05 1.97 3.76
CA PHE A 41 -13.49 1.75 5.14
C PHE A 41 -14.56 2.76 5.55
N TYR A 42 -14.49 3.97 4.99
CA TYR A 42 -15.32 5.09 5.40
C TYR A 42 -16.77 4.92 4.95
N GLU A 43 -17.70 5.38 5.81
CA GLU A 43 -19.13 5.29 5.60
C GLU A 43 -19.54 6.03 4.34
N ASP A 44 -20.38 5.38 3.53
CA ASP A 44 -20.93 5.89 2.27
C ASP A 44 -19.89 6.34 1.22
N VAL A 45 -18.60 6.06 1.44
CA VAL A 45 -17.58 6.18 0.40
C VAL A 45 -17.62 4.94 -0.46
N GLY A 46 -17.94 5.14 -1.74
CA GLY A 46 -18.10 4.04 -2.70
C GLY A 46 -16.81 3.35 -3.08
N GLN A 47 -16.86 2.60 -4.17
CA GLN A 47 -15.66 1.99 -4.77
C GLN A 47 -14.93 3.02 -5.62
N ASP A 48 -13.63 3.09 -5.46
CA ASP A 48 -12.77 3.95 -6.24
C ASP A 48 -12.15 3.19 -7.41
N TYR A 49 -12.05 3.87 -8.56
CA TYR A 49 -11.43 3.35 -9.77
C TYR A 49 -10.35 4.30 -10.27
N TYR A 50 -9.17 3.78 -10.51
CA TYR A 50 -8.03 4.58 -10.92
C TYR A 50 -7.35 3.99 -12.14
N LEU A 51 -6.79 4.87 -12.96
CA LEU A 51 -5.87 4.54 -14.03
C LEU A 51 -4.57 5.32 -13.82
N LEU A 52 -3.49 4.62 -13.55
CA LEU A 52 -2.24 5.21 -13.11
C LEU A 52 -1.08 4.80 -14.00
N PRO A 53 -0.26 5.74 -14.46
CA PRO A 53 1.05 5.42 -14.99
C PRO A 53 1.99 5.02 -13.84
N LEU A 54 2.75 3.95 -14.02
CA LEU A 54 3.74 3.50 -13.05
C LEU A 54 5.10 3.30 -13.72
N LEU A 55 6.13 3.74 -13.03
CA LEU A 55 7.52 3.47 -13.39
C LEU A 55 8.11 2.52 -12.35
N LEU A 56 8.66 1.41 -12.82
CA LEU A 56 9.44 0.48 -12.00
C LEU A 56 10.89 0.54 -12.49
N ALA A 57 11.81 0.74 -11.58
CA ALA A 57 13.23 0.72 -11.89
C ALA A 57 14.00 0.02 -10.79
N ASP A 58 14.96 -0.80 -11.16
CA ASP A 58 15.95 -1.39 -10.26
C ASP A 58 17.32 -1.17 -10.89
N TYR A 59 18.18 -0.41 -10.21
CA TYR A 59 19.49 -0.03 -10.71
C TYR A 59 20.52 -0.10 -9.58
N ASP A 60 21.29 -1.17 -9.54
CA ASP A 60 22.27 -1.46 -8.49
C ASP A 60 21.61 -1.37 -7.10
N ARG A 61 21.87 -0.31 -6.36
CA ARG A 61 21.35 -0.09 -5.00
C ARG A 61 20.06 0.72 -4.97
N PHE A 62 19.73 1.41 -6.05
CA PHE A 62 18.53 2.24 -6.12
C PHE A 62 17.35 1.45 -6.70
N TYR A 63 16.19 1.65 -6.13
CA TYR A 63 14.96 1.14 -6.71
C TYR A 63 13.85 2.19 -6.68
N LEU A 64 12.96 2.09 -7.65
CA LEU A 64 11.74 2.87 -7.77
C LEU A 64 10.58 1.92 -8.05
N GLN A 65 9.55 2.00 -7.24
CA GLN A 65 8.32 1.21 -7.38
C GLN A 65 7.11 2.14 -7.37
N GLY A 66 6.74 2.65 -8.55
CA GLY A 66 5.75 3.71 -8.67
C GLY A 66 6.24 5.01 -8.04
N ILE A 67 5.70 5.36 -6.89
CA ILE A 67 6.10 6.56 -6.12
C ILE A 67 6.97 6.23 -4.90
N ASN A 68 7.28 4.95 -4.67
CA ASN A 68 8.18 4.52 -3.60
C ASN A 68 9.59 4.46 -4.16
N ALA A 69 10.53 5.14 -3.51
CA ALA A 69 11.94 5.16 -3.89
C ALA A 69 12.81 4.70 -2.73
N GLY A 70 13.78 3.85 -3.01
CA GLY A 70 14.66 3.33 -1.97
C GLY A 70 16.11 3.18 -2.39
N TYR A 71 16.97 3.07 -1.38
CA TYR A 71 18.39 2.82 -1.52
C TYR A 71 18.83 1.68 -0.61
N ARG A 72 19.33 0.59 -1.21
CA ARG A 72 19.87 -0.58 -0.50
C ARG A 72 21.30 -0.29 -0.04
N PHE A 73 21.46 0.11 1.19
CA PHE A 73 22.81 0.35 1.75
C PHE A 73 23.55 -0.95 2.12
N PHE A 74 22.82 -2.05 2.28
CA PHE A 74 23.38 -3.38 2.42
C PHE A 74 22.65 -4.36 1.48
N GLN A 75 23.43 -5.11 0.70
CA GLN A 75 22.96 -6.19 -0.17
C GLN A 75 23.80 -7.43 0.09
N GLY A 76 23.16 -8.47 0.60
CA GLY A 76 23.76 -9.79 0.83
C GLY A 76 23.11 -10.84 -0.06
N GLU A 77 23.63 -12.07 -0.02
CA GLU A 77 23.10 -13.17 -0.83
C GLU A 77 21.65 -13.55 -0.49
N THR A 78 21.25 -13.38 0.76
CA THR A 78 19.93 -13.77 1.25
C THR A 78 19.15 -12.65 1.90
N GLN A 79 19.75 -11.48 2.10
CA GLN A 79 19.13 -10.39 2.84
C GLN A 79 19.58 -9.03 2.34
N ASN A 80 18.68 -8.04 2.43
CA ASN A 80 18.91 -6.65 2.07
C ASN A 80 18.45 -5.73 3.18
N LEU A 81 19.14 -4.58 3.31
CA LEU A 81 18.68 -3.45 4.13
C LEU A 81 18.65 -2.20 3.27
N ALA A 82 17.54 -1.50 3.33
CA ALA A 82 17.32 -0.27 2.57
C ALA A 82 16.73 0.85 3.44
N VAL A 83 16.91 2.07 2.98
CA VAL A 83 16.07 3.20 3.34
C VAL A 83 15.08 3.42 2.20
N GLU A 84 13.83 3.73 2.55
CA GLU A 84 12.75 3.95 1.58
C GLU A 84 12.00 5.24 1.93
N VAL A 85 11.60 5.98 0.91
CA VAL A 85 10.61 7.05 1.00
C VAL A 85 9.41 6.62 0.19
N ARG A 86 8.22 6.77 0.76
CA ARG A 86 6.95 6.44 0.12
C ARG A 86 5.90 7.50 0.35
N ARG A 87 4.92 7.58 -0.52
CA ARG A 87 3.68 8.30 -0.25
C ARG A 87 2.61 7.30 0.16
N THR A 88 1.87 7.60 1.22
CA THR A 88 0.66 6.84 1.58
C THR A 88 -0.50 7.30 0.72
N PHE A 89 -1.54 6.49 0.67
CA PHE A 89 -2.80 6.83 0.01
C PHE A 89 -3.98 6.79 0.98
N ASP A 90 -3.66 6.73 2.28
CA ASP A 90 -4.64 6.84 3.35
C ASP A 90 -5.23 8.26 3.36
N GLY A 91 -6.47 8.39 3.83
CA GLY A 91 -7.12 9.69 3.98
C GLY A 91 -8.45 9.79 3.26
N TYR A 92 -9.10 10.98 3.38
CA TYR A 92 -10.37 11.32 2.76
C TYR A 92 -10.55 12.84 2.65
N GLU A 93 -11.48 13.25 1.81
CA GLU A 93 -12.01 14.62 1.81
C GLU A 93 -13.40 14.63 2.48
N SER A 94 -13.72 15.72 3.16
CA SER A 94 -15.02 15.90 3.81
C SER A 94 -16.21 15.84 2.85
N GLY A 95 -15.95 16.03 1.55
CA GLY A 95 -16.95 15.93 0.50
C GLY A 95 -17.12 14.55 -0.14
N ASP A 96 -16.38 13.52 0.31
CA ASP A 96 -16.42 12.18 -0.30
C ASP A 96 -17.71 11.43 0.02
N SER A 97 -18.35 11.76 1.16
CA SER A 97 -19.67 11.23 1.53
C SER A 97 -20.40 12.18 2.49
N ASP A 98 -21.72 12.02 2.59
CA ASP A 98 -22.56 12.76 3.55
C ASP A 98 -22.14 12.45 5.01
N ALA A 99 -21.63 11.26 5.27
CA ALA A 99 -21.16 10.86 6.59
C ALA A 99 -19.88 11.61 7.03
N LEU A 100 -19.09 12.10 6.08
CA LEU A 100 -17.87 12.86 6.31
C LEU A 100 -18.10 14.39 6.29
N GLU A 101 -19.31 14.87 5.98
CA GLU A 101 -19.61 16.30 5.96
C GLU A 101 -19.31 16.96 7.32
N GLY A 102 -18.54 18.05 7.30
CA GLY A 102 -18.10 18.77 8.49
C GLY A 102 -16.85 18.20 9.17
N MET A 103 -16.28 17.11 8.67
CA MET A 103 -14.92 16.69 9.04
C MET A 103 -13.88 17.59 8.38
N LYS A 104 -12.68 17.62 8.93
CA LYS A 104 -11.51 18.16 8.20
C LYS A 104 -10.99 17.09 7.26
N ASP A 105 -10.50 17.50 6.10
CA ASP A 105 -9.82 16.59 5.18
C ASP A 105 -8.63 15.90 5.88
N ARG A 106 -8.41 14.64 5.55
CA ARG A 106 -7.24 13.87 6.01
C ARG A 106 -6.32 13.64 4.83
N ASP A 107 -5.18 14.32 4.88
CA ASP A 107 -4.20 14.30 3.79
C ASP A 107 -3.38 13.02 3.78
N GLN A 108 -2.92 12.66 2.58
CA GLN A 108 -1.94 11.59 2.37
C GLN A 108 -0.56 12.02 2.88
N ALA A 109 0.15 11.12 3.55
CA ALA A 109 1.45 11.40 4.12
C ALA A 109 2.62 10.96 3.22
N TRP A 110 3.76 11.62 3.38
CA TRP A 110 5.05 11.07 2.99
C TRP A 110 5.70 10.42 4.20
N GLU A 111 6.11 9.18 4.04
CA GLU A 111 6.79 8.42 5.07
C GLU A 111 8.19 8.04 4.60
N ALA A 112 9.16 8.02 5.53
CA ALA A 112 10.48 7.47 5.30
C ALA A 112 10.84 6.46 6.38
N GLY A 113 11.66 5.46 6.03
CA GLY A 113 12.01 4.44 7.00
C GLY A 113 12.95 3.38 6.49
N LEU A 114 13.00 2.29 7.26
CA LEU A 114 13.86 1.14 7.01
C LEU A 114 13.07 -0.02 6.42
N VAL A 115 13.68 -0.70 5.48
CA VAL A 115 13.18 -1.93 4.87
C VAL A 115 14.22 -3.02 5.05
N TYR A 116 13.81 -4.13 5.63
CA TYR A 116 14.61 -5.35 5.72
C TYR A 116 13.93 -6.45 4.92
N GLU A 117 14.67 -7.09 4.05
CA GLU A 117 14.22 -8.22 3.23
C GLU A 117 15.13 -9.41 3.47
N VAL A 118 14.56 -10.59 3.60
CA VAL A 118 15.32 -11.83 3.77
C VAL A 118 14.65 -13.00 3.05
N ASN A 119 15.42 -13.76 2.30
CA ASN A 119 14.97 -15.00 1.66
C ASN A 119 15.03 -16.13 2.70
N LEU A 120 13.89 -16.73 3.00
CA LEU A 120 13.76 -17.83 3.94
C LEU A 120 12.59 -18.75 3.57
N LEU A 121 12.69 -20.02 3.94
CA LEU A 121 11.62 -21.02 3.76
C LEU A 121 11.06 -21.11 2.31
N GLY A 122 11.90 -20.81 1.31
CA GLY A 122 11.50 -20.86 -0.10
C GLY A 122 10.61 -19.70 -0.56
N GLY A 123 10.61 -18.61 0.19
CA GLY A 123 9.97 -17.34 -0.12
C GLY A 123 10.80 -16.17 0.37
N GLN A 124 10.19 -14.99 0.45
CA GLN A 124 10.83 -13.78 0.96
C GLN A 124 10.01 -13.22 2.12
N ALA A 125 10.66 -12.90 3.23
CA ALA A 125 10.06 -12.08 4.28
C ALA A 125 10.57 -10.65 4.16
N LYS A 126 9.68 -9.70 4.42
CA LYS A 126 9.94 -8.26 4.40
C LYS A 126 9.41 -7.62 5.68
N ALA A 127 10.22 -6.77 6.29
CA ALA A 127 9.81 -5.93 7.41
C ALA A 127 10.06 -4.46 7.06
N LYS A 128 9.09 -3.60 7.34
CA LYS A 128 9.19 -2.15 7.13
C LYS A 128 8.87 -1.43 8.45
N LEU A 129 9.63 -0.40 8.74
CA LEU A 129 9.34 0.56 9.81
C LEU A 129 9.43 1.96 9.20
N MET A 130 8.29 2.63 9.07
CA MET A 130 8.14 3.90 8.37
C MET A 130 7.63 4.97 9.33
N HIS A 131 8.10 6.19 9.20
CA HIS A 131 7.66 7.35 9.98
C HIS A 131 7.24 8.48 9.05
N ASP A 132 6.18 9.21 9.42
CA ASP A 132 5.72 10.40 8.70
C ASP A 132 6.80 11.50 8.71
N ILE A 133 7.18 11.96 7.51
CA ILE A 133 8.13 13.06 7.31
C ILE A 133 7.47 14.33 6.74
N SER A 134 6.16 14.29 6.52
CA SER A 134 5.35 15.40 6.02
C SER A 134 4.63 16.19 7.11
N ASN A 135 4.72 15.75 8.38
CA ASN A 135 3.98 16.26 9.52
C ASN A 135 2.45 16.18 9.33
N THR A 136 1.98 15.17 8.62
CA THR A 136 0.56 14.92 8.38
C THR A 136 -0.09 14.30 9.61
N HIS A 137 0.41 13.15 10.06
CA HIS A 137 -0.10 12.44 11.24
C HIS A 137 0.96 12.26 12.34
N ASP A 138 2.21 12.55 12.07
CA ASP A 138 3.34 12.50 13.02
C ASP A 138 3.48 11.12 13.73
N GLY A 139 3.04 10.08 13.06
CA GLY A 139 3.04 8.70 13.55
C GLY A 139 3.96 7.79 12.74
N PHE A 140 3.93 6.50 13.06
CA PHE A 140 4.70 5.49 12.34
C PHE A 140 3.86 4.26 11.98
N THR A 141 4.35 3.52 10.98
CA THR A 141 3.79 2.26 10.48
C THR A 141 4.85 1.17 10.59
N GLY A 142 4.48 0.05 11.18
CA GLY A 142 5.25 -1.20 11.14
C GLY A 142 4.56 -2.21 10.25
N ARG A 143 5.28 -2.89 9.32
CA ARG A 143 4.69 -3.91 8.46
C ARG A 143 5.61 -5.11 8.37
N VAL A 144 5.06 -6.30 8.50
CA VAL A 144 5.74 -7.56 8.22
C VAL A 144 4.93 -8.33 7.18
N GLU A 145 5.64 -8.91 6.21
CA GLU A 145 5.03 -9.60 5.08
C GLU A 145 5.86 -10.83 4.72
N TYR A 146 5.22 -11.89 4.30
CA TYR A 146 5.87 -13.04 3.69
C TYR A 146 5.22 -13.33 2.35
N GLU A 147 6.05 -13.45 1.32
CA GLU A 147 5.64 -13.80 -0.03
C GLU A 147 6.28 -15.12 -0.47
N ARG A 148 5.51 -15.93 -1.20
CA ARG A 148 6.02 -17.16 -1.81
C ARG A 148 5.34 -17.46 -3.12
N SER A 149 6.13 -17.99 -4.07
CA SER A 149 5.60 -18.44 -5.36
C SER A 149 4.75 -19.69 -5.19
N LEU A 150 3.55 -19.66 -5.75
CA LEU A 150 2.61 -20.78 -5.90
C LEU A 150 2.84 -21.50 -7.24
N LEU A 151 3.00 -20.71 -8.30
CA LEU A 151 3.21 -21.21 -9.65
C LEU A 151 4.34 -20.40 -10.28
N ASN A 152 5.30 -21.12 -10.84
CA ASN A 152 6.42 -20.52 -11.55
C ASN A 152 6.63 -21.27 -12.87
N GLY A 153 6.20 -20.66 -13.97
CA GLY A 153 6.35 -21.18 -15.33
C GLY A 153 7.29 -20.29 -16.15
N LYS A 154 7.59 -20.71 -17.37
CA LYS A 154 8.50 -19.96 -18.27
C LYS A 154 8.02 -18.53 -18.58
N THR A 155 6.70 -18.32 -18.62
CA THR A 155 6.09 -17.04 -19.03
C THR A 155 5.08 -16.51 -18.04
N TYR A 156 4.89 -17.16 -16.90
CA TYR A 156 3.97 -16.72 -15.86
C TYR A 156 4.52 -17.03 -14.48
N MET A 157 4.14 -16.22 -13.52
CA MET A 157 4.39 -16.41 -12.10
C MET A 157 3.12 -16.04 -11.34
N VAL A 158 2.80 -16.80 -10.31
CA VAL A 158 1.73 -16.49 -9.37
C VAL A 158 2.31 -16.62 -7.97
N ASN A 159 2.21 -15.57 -7.19
CA ASN A 159 2.64 -15.56 -5.79
C ASN A 159 1.44 -15.33 -4.89
N TRP A 160 1.48 -15.89 -3.70
CA TRP A 160 0.66 -15.45 -2.59
C TRP A 160 1.54 -14.68 -1.59
N TYR A 161 0.95 -13.77 -0.88
CA TYR A 161 1.59 -13.07 0.22
C TYR A 161 0.59 -12.80 1.34
N GLY A 162 1.11 -12.55 2.52
CA GLY A 162 0.30 -12.18 3.65
C GLY A 162 1.17 -11.67 4.79
N GLY A 163 0.53 -11.00 5.72
CA GLY A 163 1.25 -10.38 6.81
C GLY A 163 0.37 -9.59 7.76
N SER A 164 1.02 -8.72 8.51
CA SER A 164 0.38 -7.82 9.45
C SER A 164 0.97 -6.43 9.34
N GLU A 165 0.14 -5.43 9.55
CA GLU A 165 0.54 -4.03 9.63
C GLU A 165 0.08 -3.42 10.95
N PHE A 166 0.93 -2.60 11.54
CA PHE A 166 0.70 -1.84 12.76
C PHE A 166 0.68 -0.35 12.43
N TRP A 167 -0.30 0.37 12.94
CA TRP A 167 -0.36 1.83 12.92
C TRP A 167 -0.28 2.37 14.33
N SER A 168 0.63 3.31 14.57
CA SER A 168 0.72 3.99 15.85
C SER A 168 -0.54 4.79 16.14
N ARG A 169 -0.84 5.02 17.43
CA ARG A 169 -1.98 5.84 17.89
C ARG A 169 -2.11 7.17 17.13
N LYS A 170 -1.02 7.88 16.90
CA LYS A 170 -1.05 9.15 16.17
C LYS A 170 -1.60 8.99 14.76
N LYS A 171 -1.15 7.97 14.03
CA LYS A 171 -1.62 7.67 12.67
C LYS A 171 -3.07 7.24 12.69
N THR A 172 -3.43 6.27 13.52
CA THR A 172 -4.81 5.77 13.60
C THR A 172 -5.78 6.88 14.00
N ASN A 173 -5.46 7.65 15.04
CA ASN A 173 -6.31 8.75 15.49
C ASN A 173 -6.42 9.88 14.47
N TYR A 174 -5.39 10.14 13.65
CA TYR A 174 -5.46 11.12 12.59
C TYR A 174 -6.50 10.74 11.53
N TYR A 175 -6.52 9.47 11.10
CA TYR A 175 -7.42 9.02 10.02
C TYR A 175 -8.81 8.63 10.52
N PHE A 176 -8.94 8.11 11.74
CA PHE A 176 -10.20 7.54 12.25
C PHE A 176 -10.74 8.25 13.51
N GLY A 177 -10.02 9.22 14.06
CA GLY A 177 -10.49 10.02 15.19
C GLY A 177 -11.50 11.09 14.79
N VAL A 178 -12.38 11.45 15.73
CA VAL A 178 -13.34 12.55 15.62
C VAL A 178 -13.10 13.53 16.75
N THR A 179 -12.70 14.76 16.42
CA THR A 179 -12.47 15.83 17.41
C THR A 179 -13.77 16.40 17.93
N PRO A 180 -13.78 17.12 19.09
CA PRO A 180 -14.98 17.80 19.58
C PRO A 180 -15.60 18.77 18.58
N GLU A 181 -14.77 19.44 17.75
CA GLU A 181 -15.20 20.39 16.74
C GLU A 181 -15.85 19.69 15.53
N GLU A 182 -15.50 18.44 15.26
CA GLU A 182 -16.01 17.61 14.17
C GLU A 182 -17.21 16.77 14.59
N SER A 183 -17.51 16.70 15.90
CA SER A 183 -18.55 15.85 16.43
C SER A 183 -19.95 16.36 16.11
N THR A 184 -20.89 15.43 15.89
CA THR A 184 -22.31 15.68 15.70
C THR A 184 -23.13 14.71 16.57
N SER A 185 -24.47 14.80 16.52
CA SER A 185 -25.34 13.87 17.24
C SER A 185 -25.26 12.43 16.70
N SER A 186 -24.95 12.25 15.43
CA SER A 186 -24.77 10.94 14.79
C SER A 186 -23.31 10.48 14.76
N ARG A 187 -22.36 11.39 14.92
CA ARG A 187 -20.92 11.12 14.89
C ARG A 187 -20.30 11.65 16.18
N PRO A 188 -20.25 10.86 17.26
CA PRO A 188 -19.69 11.29 18.56
C PRO A 188 -18.17 11.48 18.48
N VAL A 189 -17.62 12.21 19.45
CA VAL A 189 -16.16 12.32 19.65
C VAL A 189 -15.59 10.91 19.79
N TYR A 190 -14.53 10.65 19.04
CA TYR A 190 -13.81 9.38 19.06
C TYR A 190 -12.29 9.61 19.08
N THR A 191 -11.60 8.93 19.96
CA THR A 191 -10.14 8.93 20.04
C THR A 191 -9.66 7.51 19.81
N ALA A 192 -9.09 7.26 18.63
CA ALA A 192 -8.54 5.95 18.30
C ALA A 192 -7.18 5.73 18.96
N ASP A 193 -6.92 4.50 19.36
CA ASP A 193 -5.62 4.03 19.84
C ASP A 193 -4.77 3.45 18.70
N GLU A 194 -3.72 2.68 19.00
CA GLU A 194 -2.98 1.94 17.98
C GLU A 194 -3.83 0.84 17.35
N SER A 195 -3.65 0.64 16.04
CA SER A 195 -4.39 -0.40 15.32
C SER A 195 -3.46 -1.40 14.64
N TYR A 196 -4.01 -2.57 14.42
CA TYR A 196 -3.38 -3.66 13.69
C TYR A 196 -4.26 -4.09 12.55
N SER A 197 -3.64 -4.61 11.50
CA SER A 197 -4.36 -5.28 10.43
C SER A 197 -3.68 -6.59 10.06
N LEU A 198 -4.47 -7.51 9.53
CA LEU A 198 -4.00 -8.67 8.81
C LEU A 198 -4.34 -8.49 7.34
N PHE A 199 -3.44 -8.90 6.48
CA PHE A 199 -3.69 -8.85 5.05
C PHE A 199 -3.20 -10.13 4.37
N ALA A 200 -3.84 -10.47 3.27
CA ALA A 200 -3.41 -11.52 2.37
C ALA A 200 -3.76 -11.16 0.93
N GLY A 201 -2.98 -11.67 0.00
CA GLY A 201 -3.20 -11.40 -1.41
C GLY A 201 -2.56 -12.43 -2.32
N VAL A 202 -2.88 -12.28 -3.60
CA VAL A 202 -2.29 -13.05 -4.69
C VAL A 202 -1.92 -12.07 -5.79
N ASN A 203 -0.71 -12.21 -6.32
CA ASN A 203 -0.30 -11.48 -7.51
C ASN A 203 0.08 -12.48 -8.62
N ALA A 204 -0.13 -12.04 -9.84
CA ALA A 204 0.18 -12.80 -11.04
C ALA A 204 0.89 -11.92 -12.06
N VAL A 205 1.92 -12.45 -12.66
CA VAL A 205 2.63 -11.84 -13.79
C VAL A 205 2.57 -12.80 -14.97
N LYS A 206 2.23 -12.28 -16.14
CA LYS A 206 2.24 -13.00 -17.41
C LYS A 206 3.12 -12.26 -18.41
N ARG A 207 4.27 -12.82 -18.75
CA ARG A 207 5.10 -12.33 -19.84
C ARG A 207 4.45 -12.65 -21.17
N LEU A 208 4.12 -11.64 -21.96
CA LEU A 208 3.53 -11.80 -23.30
C LEU A 208 4.62 -12.02 -24.35
N ASN A 209 5.72 -11.30 -24.21
CA ASN A 209 6.96 -11.42 -25.02
C ASN A 209 8.12 -10.81 -24.21
N ASP A 210 9.26 -10.59 -24.87
CA ASP A 210 10.48 -10.08 -24.21
C ASP A 210 10.34 -8.64 -23.69
N ARG A 211 9.29 -7.90 -24.10
CA ARG A 211 9.10 -6.49 -23.73
C ARG A 211 7.81 -6.21 -22.98
N TYR A 212 6.80 -7.06 -23.11
CA TYR A 212 5.48 -6.80 -22.53
C TYR A 212 5.11 -7.84 -21.50
N SER A 213 4.66 -7.37 -20.35
CA SER A 213 4.09 -8.20 -19.28
C SER A 213 2.73 -7.67 -18.83
N LEU A 214 1.83 -8.58 -18.52
CA LEU A 214 0.59 -8.28 -17.80
C LEU A 214 0.79 -8.59 -16.32
N ILE A 215 0.22 -7.76 -15.48
CA ILE A 215 0.13 -8.00 -14.04
C ILE A 215 -1.32 -8.01 -13.60
N ALA A 216 -1.63 -8.77 -12.56
CA ALA A 216 -2.89 -8.70 -11.84
C ALA A 216 -2.64 -9.00 -10.36
N SER A 217 -3.35 -8.35 -9.46
CA SER A 217 -3.35 -8.66 -8.04
C SER A 217 -4.73 -8.51 -7.43
N ALA A 218 -4.96 -9.29 -6.37
CA ALA A 218 -6.11 -9.18 -5.51
C ALA A 218 -5.62 -9.22 -4.06
N ASP A 219 -6.01 -8.23 -3.29
CA ASP A 219 -5.63 -8.03 -1.89
C ASP A 219 -6.87 -7.94 -1.02
N TYR A 220 -6.76 -8.48 0.16
CA TYR A 220 -7.75 -8.33 1.21
C TYR A 220 -7.07 -7.98 2.53
N GLN A 221 -7.57 -6.95 3.18
CA GLN A 221 -7.08 -6.48 4.47
C GLN A 221 -8.22 -6.43 5.48
N TRP A 222 -7.94 -6.86 6.67
CA TRP A 222 -8.84 -6.82 7.81
C TRP A 222 -8.19 -6.03 8.94
N MET A 223 -8.87 -4.99 9.41
CA MET A 223 -8.46 -4.11 10.49
C MET A 223 -9.00 -4.59 11.83
N THR A 224 -8.36 -4.18 12.91
CA THR A 224 -8.83 -4.44 14.28
C THR A 224 -9.92 -3.47 14.72
N ASP A 225 -10.48 -3.72 15.89
CA ASP A 225 -11.64 -3.04 16.48
C ASP A 225 -11.49 -1.51 16.55
N GLU A 226 -10.27 -0.98 16.73
CA GLU A 226 -10.02 0.48 16.78
C GLU A 226 -10.51 1.24 15.54
N ILE A 227 -10.58 0.55 14.39
CA ILE A 227 -11.09 1.14 13.17
C ILE A 227 -12.59 0.85 13.03
N ASP A 228 -13.04 -0.34 13.39
CA ASP A 228 -14.44 -0.72 13.37
C ASP A 228 -15.30 0.11 14.33
N ASP A 229 -14.76 0.45 15.50
CA ASP A 229 -15.41 1.29 16.52
C ASP A 229 -15.48 2.78 16.15
N SER A 230 -14.78 3.21 15.11
CA SER A 230 -14.82 4.59 14.67
C SER A 230 -16.19 4.94 14.07
N PRO A 231 -16.80 6.06 14.45
CA PRO A 231 -18.04 6.52 13.85
C PRO A 231 -17.90 6.98 12.40
N LEU A 232 -16.70 6.91 11.83
CA LEU A 232 -16.42 7.22 10.43
C LEU A 232 -16.47 5.99 9.53
N THR A 233 -16.56 4.78 10.11
CA THR A 233 -16.41 3.53 9.37
C THR A 233 -17.66 2.67 9.49
N THR A 234 -17.95 1.90 8.46
CA THR A 234 -19.04 0.91 8.45
C THR A 234 -18.53 -0.51 8.22
N ARG A 235 -17.22 -0.67 8.08
CA ARG A 235 -16.59 -1.98 7.85
C ARG A 235 -15.15 -1.98 8.27
N GLN A 236 -14.69 -3.13 8.73
CA GLN A 236 -13.32 -3.39 9.16
C GLN A 236 -12.45 -4.07 8.10
N ASP A 237 -12.99 -4.25 6.89
CA ASP A 237 -12.30 -4.92 5.81
C ASP A 237 -12.20 -4.04 4.56
N GLN A 238 -11.12 -4.23 3.82
CA GLN A 238 -10.91 -3.59 2.53
C GLN A 238 -10.35 -4.61 1.54
N TRP A 239 -10.83 -4.53 0.30
CA TRP A 239 -10.22 -5.25 -0.81
C TRP A 239 -9.69 -4.28 -1.86
N THR A 240 -8.63 -4.71 -2.52
CA THR A 240 -8.03 -3.98 -3.65
C THR A 240 -7.79 -4.97 -4.79
N LEU A 241 -8.18 -4.56 -5.97
CA LEU A 241 -7.88 -5.27 -7.22
C LEU A 241 -7.09 -4.34 -8.12
N TYR A 242 -6.05 -4.84 -8.76
CA TYR A 242 -5.42 -4.11 -9.84
C TYR A 242 -4.96 -5.01 -10.98
N THR A 243 -4.90 -4.43 -12.17
CA THR A 243 -4.36 -5.07 -13.35
C THR A 243 -3.65 -4.03 -14.21
N GLY A 244 -2.62 -4.45 -14.91
CA GLY A 244 -1.86 -3.51 -15.72
C GLY A 244 -1.02 -4.20 -16.79
N ILE A 245 -0.51 -3.37 -17.69
CA ILE A 245 0.44 -3.77 -18.71
C ILE A 245 1.72 -2.96 -18.55
N PHE A 246 2.86 -3.63 -18.62
CA PHE A 246 4.19 -3.05 -18.48
C PHE A 246 5.01 -3.30 -19.73
N TYR A 247 5.81 -2.31 -20.09
CA TYR A 247 6.81 -2.35 -21.13
C TYR A 247 8.19 -2.28 -20.48
N GLN A 248 9.06 -3.22 -20.82
CA GLN A 248 10.46 -3.27 -20.39
C GLN A 248 11.34 -2.68 -21.50
N PHE A 249 12.22 -1.76 -21.11
CA PHE A 249 13.16 -1.08 -22.02
C PHE A 249 14.39 -1.91 -22.32
#